data_778a9c87037279a4b7e6506c3f4baab1
#
_entry.id   778a9c87037279a4b7e6506c3f4baab1
#
_cell.length_a   1.000
_cell.length_b   1.000
_cell.length_c   1.000
_cell.angle_alpha   90.00
_cell.angle_beta   90.00
_cell.angle_gamma   90.00
#
_symmetry.space_group_name_H-M   'P 1'
#
loop_
_entity.id
_entity.type
_entity.pdbx_description
1 polymer ?
#
loop_
_entity_poly.entity_id
_entity_poly.type
_entity_poly.pdbx_seq_one_letter_code
_entity_poly.pdbx_strand_id
1 'polypeptide(L)'
;IRDNGCGMSRAELPLALDRHATSKIASLDDLESVRTMGFRGEALPSIASVSQLTVTSKGEGEEQAWSIKADGSEQKPDIAPASHPQGTTIEIRDLFFNVPARRKFMKAERTEFNHIDTLVKRIALSTPQLGITLRNNGKVVSMLRAADRREEMEKRVASLCGPAFMEQCLYIDHA
;
A
#
# COMPACT_ATOMS: atom_id res chain seq x y z
N ILE A 1 5.31 -3.27 2.84
CA ILE A 1 3.88 -3.42 2.52
C ILE A 1 3.74 -4.71 1.72
N ARG A 2 2.84 -5.59 2.16
CA ARG A 2 2.58 -6.86 1.47
C ARG A 2 1.09 -7.05 1.28
N ASP A 3 0.66 -7.44 0.10
CA ASP A 3 -0.71 -7.79 -0.24
C ASP A 3 -0.83 -9.19 -0.85
N ASN A 4 -2.04 -9.67 -0.96
CA ASN A 4 -2.44 -10.91 -1.61
C ASN A 4 -3.37 -10.65 -2.82
N GLY A 5 -3.16 -9.54 -3.51
CA GLY A 5 -3.92 -9.16 -4.71
C GLY A 5 -3.55 -10.00 -5.93
N CYS A 6 -3.93 -9.51 -7.12
CA CYS A 6 -3.63 -10.18 -8.39
C CYS A 6 -2.13 -10.26 -8.71
N GLY A 7 -1.31 -9.45 -8.04
CA GLY A 7 0.12 -9.37 -8.34
C GLY A 7 0.41 -8.67 -9.67
N MET A 8 1.67 -8.78 -10.09
CA MET A 8 2.18 -8.25 -11.36
C MET A 8 3.04 -9.31 -12.05
N SER A 9 2.92 -9.39 -13.36
CA SER A 9 3.75 -10.23 -14.21
C SER A 9 5.18 -9.67 -14.35
N ARG A 10 6.09 -10.48 -14.89
CA ARG A 10 7.44 -10.03 -15.23
C ARG A 10 7.45 -8.80 -16.13
N ALA A 11 6.52 -8.72 -17.08
CA ALA A 11 6.44 -7.62 -18.04
C ALA A 11 5.88 -6.33 -17.42
N GLU A 12 5.00 -6.45 -16.41
CA GLU A 12 4.37 -5.32 -15.73
C GLU A 12 5.26 -4.67 -14.67
N LEU A 13 6.17 -5.43 -14.05
CA LEU A 13 7.05 -4.92 -12.99
C LEU A 13 7.85 -3.67 -13.40
N PRO A 14 8.51 -3.60 -14.58
CA PRO A 14 9.19 -2.38 -15.01
C PRO A 14 8.23 -1.21 -15.19
N LEU A 15 7.04 -1.47 -15.76
CA LEU A 15 6.03 -0.44 -16.00
C LEU A 15 5.53 0.17 -14.67
N ALA A 16 5.51 -0.59 -13.58
CA ALA A 16 5.15 -0.08 -12.27
C ALA A 16 6.14 0.98 -11.73
N LEU A 17 7.37 1.01 -12.26
CA LEU A 17 8.40 2.01 -11.94
C LEU A 17 8.52 3.11 -12.99
N ASP A 18 7.86 3.00 -14.13
CA ASP A 18 7.82 4.03 -15.15
C ASP A 18 6.82 5.13 -14.76
N ARG A 19 7.23 6.38 -14.97
CA ARG A 19 6.33 7.53 -14.73
C ARG A 19 5.17 7.50 -15.72
N HIS A 20 3.98 7.80 -15.21
CA HIS A 20 2.72 7.84 -15.98
C HIS A 20 2.23 6.48 -16.51
N ALA A 21 2.96 5.38 -16.24
CA ALA A 21 2.45 4.06 -16.55
C ALA A 21 1.41 3.63 -15.51
N THR A 22 0.21 3.38 -15.96
CA THR A 22 -0.90 2.90 -15.11
C THR A 22 -1.77 1.92 -15.89
N SER A 23 -2.16 0.84 -15.22
CA SER A 23 -3.15 -0.12 -15.75
C SER A 23 -4.60 0.28 -15.47
N LYS A 24 -4.81 1.44 -14.79
CA LYS A 24 -6.11 1.82 -14.22
C LYS A 24 -6.85 2.89 -15.01
N ILE A 25 -6.15 3.60 -15.90
CA ILE A 25 -6.72 4.63 -16.76
C ILE A 25 -6.12 4.47 -18.15
N ALA A 26 -6.97 4.20 -19.13
CA ALA A 26 -6.63 4.18 -20.54
C ALA A 26 -7.43 5.22 -21.34
N SER A 27 -8.56 5.73 -20.80
CA SER A 27 -9.46 6.66 -21.44
C SER A 27 -9.91 7.78 -20.49
N LEU A 28 -10.53 8.82 -21.03
CA LEU A 28 -11.18 9.90 -20.24
C LEU A 28 -12.32 9.37 -19.39
N ASP A 29 -13.07 8.40 -19.89
CA ASP A 29 -14.20 7.79 -19.16
C ASP A 29 -13.72 7.03 -17.92
N ASP A 30 -12.52 6.40 -17.99
CA ASP A 30 -11.91 5.76 -16.84
C ASP A 30 -11.54 6.79 -15.76
N LEU A 31 -11.18 8.02 -16.15
CA LEU A 31 -10.85 9.09 -15.23
C LEU A 31 -12.07 9.55 -14.42
N GLU A 32 -13.25 9.59 -15.04
CA GLU A 32 -14.50 9.96 -14.39
C GLU A 32 -15.04 8.86 -13.46
N SER A 33 -14.65 7.60 -13.71
CA SER A 33 -15.09 6.42 -12.95
C SER A 33 -14.05 5.85 -11.99
N VAL A 34 -12.96 6.59 -11.70
CA VAL A 34 -11.87 6.12 -10.82
C VAL A 34 -12.39 5.75 -9.43
N ARG A 35 -12.28 4.47 -9.10
CA ARG A 35 -12.63 3.91 -7.78
C ARG A 35 -11.41 3.56 -6.92
N THR A 36 -10.19 3.85 -7.39
CA THR A 36 -8.94 3.48 -6.72
C THR A 36 -8.15 4.73 -6.31
N MET A 37 -7.48 4.68 -5.16
CA MET A 37 -6.64 5.80 -4.67
C MET A 37 -5.42 6.05 -5.57
N GLY A 38 -4.89 5.02 -6.23
CA GLY A 38 -3.74 5.13 -7.13
C GLY A 38 -4.18 5.02 -8.59
N PHE A 39 -4.05 6.09 -9.37
CA PHE A 39 -4.46 6.12 -10.77
C PHE A 39 -3.49 6.85 -11.72
N ARG A 40 -2.49 7.57 -11.17
CA ARG A 40 -1.55 8.39 -11.98
C ARG A 40 -0.24 7.70 -12.35
N GLY A 41 0.04 6.51 -11.82
CA GLY A 41 1.30 5.79 -12.07
C GLY A 41 2.56 6.52 -11.56
N GLU A 42 2.46 7.35 -10.51
CA GLU A 42 3.57 8.18 -10.06
C GLU A 42 4.09 7.82 -8.66
N ALA A 43 3.34 7.03 -7.88
CA ALA A 43 3.69 6.76 -6.49
C ALA A 43 5.01 5.97 -6.36
N LEU A 44 5.11 4.82 -7.02
CA LEU A 44 6.32 3.99 -6.98
C LEU A 44 7.54 4.67 -7.61
N PRO A 45 7.46 5.32 -8.80
CA PRO A 45 8.58 6.09 -9.34
C PRO A 45 9.06 7.20 -8.41
N SER A 46 8.14 7.93 -7.77
CA SER A 46 8.49 8.98 -6.81
C SER A 46 9.19 8.43 -5.56
N ILE A 47 8.72 7.29 -5.03
CA ILE A 47 9.35 6.62 -3.90
C ILE A 47 10.74 6.09 -4.30
N ALA A 48 10.86 5.43 -5.46
CA ALA A 48 12.12 4.91 -5.98
C ALA A 48 13.18 5.99 -6.13
N SER A 49 12.80 7.21 -6.53
CA SER A 49 13.75 8.32 -6.72
C SER A 49 14.43 8.80 -5.43
N VAL A 50 13.91 8.47 -4.26
CA VAL A 50 14.40 8.95 -2.96
C VAL A 50 14.64 7.84 -1.93
N SER A 51 14.60 6.57 -2.34
CA SER A 51 14.77 5.43 -1.45
C SER A 51 15.36 4.23 -2.19
N GLN A 52 15.79 3.23 -1.44
CA GLN A 52 16.06 1.90 -2.00
C GLN A 52 14.74 1.12 -2.02
N LEU A 53 14.16 1.00 -3.21
CA LEU A 53 12.89 0.32 -3.44
C LEU A 53 13.14 -1.09 -3.97
N THR A 54 12.47 -2.08 -3.39
CA THR A 54 12.37 -3.43 -3.95
C THR A 54 10.89 -3.78 -4.08
N VAL A 55 10.47 -4.21 -5.27
CA VAL A 55 9.14 -4.74 -5.53
C VAL A 55 9.27 -6.20 -5.91
N THR A 56 8.63 -7.07 -5.15
CA THR A 56 8.58 -8.51 -5.44
C THR A 56 7.12 -8.89 -5.65
N SER A 57 6.83 -9.51 -6.78
CA SER A 57 5.46 -9.84 -7.15
C SER A 57 5.35 -11.17 -7.87
N LYS A 58 4.19 -11.79 -7.71
CA LYS A 58 3.76 -12.95 -8.49
C LYS A 58 2.37 -12.69 -9.03
N GLY A 59 2.25 -12.62 -10.35
CA GLY A 59 0.98 -12.45 -11.05
C GLY A 59 0.05 -13.64 -10.87
N GLU A 60 -1.23 -13.40 -11.01
CA GLU A 60 -2.24 -14.44 -11.00
C GLU A 60 -2.01 -15.42 -12.16
N GLY A 61 -2.02 -16.73 -11.87
CA GLY A 61 -1.76 -17.78 -12.85
C GLY A 61 -0.30 -17.97 -13.25
N GLU A 62 0.63 -17.14 -12.77
CA GLU A 62 2.06 -17.31 -13.03
C GLU A 62 2.69 -18.34 -12.10
N GLU A 63 3.64 -19.13 -12.63
CA GLU A 63 4.40 -20.10 -11.84
C GLU A 63 5.54 -19.41 -11.07
N GLN A 64 6.16 -18.39 -11.69
CA GLN A 64 7.36 -17.73 -11.22
C GLN A 64 7.07 -16.33 -10.68
N ALA A 65 7.60 -16.01 -9.50
CA ALA A 65 7.63 -14.66 -8.98
C ALA A 65 8.89 -13.92 -9.46
N TRP A 66 8.80 -12.60 -9.54
CA TRP A 66 9.87 -11.71 -9.99
C TRP A 66 10.08 -10.57 -9.00
N SER A 67 11.31 -10.10 -8.95
CA SER A 67 11.70 -8.95 -8.12
C SER A 67 12.41 -7.91 -8.98
N ILE A 68 12.12 -6.64 -8.73
CA ILE A 68 12.78 -5.49 -9.33
C ILE A 68 13.30 -4.57 -8.24
N LYS A 69 14.51 -4.01 -8.43
CA LYS A 69 15.14 -3.07 -7.50
C LYS A 69 15.37 -1.73 -8.19
N ALA A 70 15.13 -0.65 -7.46
CA ALA A 70 15.42 0.70 -7.88
C ALA A 70 15.99 1.50 -6.69
N ASP A 71 17.02 2.30 -6.95
CA ASP A 71 17.75 3.09 -5.95
C ASP A 71 17.84 4.58 -6.31
N GLY A 72 16.99 5.03 -7.24
CA GLY A 72 16.98 6.41 -7.72
C GLY A 72 18.12 6.72 -8.69
N SER A 73 18.96 5.75 -9.08
CA SER A 73 19.93 5.90 -10.17
C SER A 73 19.21 5.86 -11.52
N GLU A 74 19.87 6.42 -12.57
CA GLU A 74 19.36 6.37 -13.95
C GLU A 74 19.55 4.99 -14.61
N GLN A 75 20.10 4.02 -13.89
CA GLN A 75 20.29 2.67 -14.40
C GLN A 75 18.94 1.95 -14.53
N LYS A 76 18.79 1.19 -15.61
CA LYS A 76 17.61 0.33 -15.78
C LYS A 76 17.52 -0.65 -14.61
N PRO A 77 16.36 -0.70 -13.95
CA PRO A 77 16.16 -1.64 -12.84
C PRO A 77 16.43 -3.08 -13.27
N ASP A 78 17.15 -3.83 -12.44
CA ASP A 78 17.44 -5.23 -12.68
C ASP A 78 16.26 -6.11 -12.21
N ILE A 79 15.83 -7.02 -13.09
CA ILE A 79 14.75 -7.96 -12.79
C ILE A 79 15.35 -9.33 -12.55
N ALA A 80 15.08 -9.91 -11.39
CA ALA A 80 15.56 -11.21 -10.99
C ALA A 80 14.40 -12.16 -10.61
N PRO A 81 14.54 -13.47 -10.81
CA PRO A 81 13.62 -14.45 -10.26
C PRO A 81 13.55 -14.34 -8.73
N ALA A 82 12.37 -14.54 -8.17
CA ALA A 82 12.12 -14.46 -6.75
C ALA A 82 11.16 -15.57 -6.30
N SER A 83 10.97 -15.70 -4.99
CA SER A 83 9.96 -16.57 -4.39
C SER A 83 8.93 -15.70 -3.69
N HIS A 84 7.69 -15.78 -4.12
CA HIS A 84 6.57 -15.06 -3.53
C HIS A 84 5.26 -15.81 -3.82
N PRO A 85 4.30 -15.87 -2.91
CA PRO A 85 2.94 -16.30 -3.26
C PRO A 85 2.29 -15.27 -4.19
N GLN A 86 1.12 -15.55 -4.73
CA GLN A 86 0.33 -14.56 -5.47
C GLN A 86 0.17 -13.26 -4.64
N GLY A 87 0.35 -12.11 -5.28
CA GLY A 87 0.32 -10.79 -4.66
C GLY A 87 1.65 -10.04 -4.78
N THR A 88 1.81 -8.95 -4.02
CA THR A 88 2.96 -8.07 -4.11
C THR A 88 3.53 -7.72 -2.74
N THR A 89 4.85 -7.63 -2.67
CA THR A 89 5.58 -7.04 -1.54
C THR A 89 6.39 -5.85 -2.03
N ILE A 90 6.22 -4.72 -1.37
CA ILE A 90 6.96 -3.48 -1.57
C ILE A 90 7.81 -3.22 -0.34
N GLU A 91 9.13 -3.20 -0.51
CA GLU A 91 10.10 -2.83 0.52
C GLU A 91 10.70 -1.47 0.19
N ILE A 92 10.66 -0.55 1.14
CA ILE A 92 11.23 0.79 1.03
C ILE A 92 12.27 0.92 2.14
N ARG A 93 13.52 1.11 1.77
CA ARG A 93 14.64 1.26 2.70
C ARG A 93 15.35 2.58 2.48
N ASP A 94 16.00 3.08 3.51
CA ASP A 94 16.87 4.25 3.47
C ASP A 94 16.19 5.49 2.85
N LEU A 95 14.95 5.75 3.26
CA LEU A 95 14.17 6.89 2.76
C LEU A 95 14.97 8.20 2.88
N PHE A 96 15.05 8.95 1.77
CA PHE A 96 15.82 10.19 1.61
C PHE A 96 17.35 10.03 1.76
N PHE A 97 17.91 8.83 1.49
CA PHE A 97 19.36 8.62 1.58
C PHE A 97 20.14 9.54 0.62
N ASN A 98 19.60 9.83 -0.54
CA ASN A 98 20.17 10.70 -1.58
C ASN A 98 19.69 12.16 -1.51
N VAL A 99 18.80 12.50 -0.55
CA VAL A 99 18.27 13.86 -0.36
C VAL A 99 18.42 14.29 1.11
N PRO A 100 19.66 14.62 1.56
CA PRO A 100 19.94 14.91 2.97
C PRO A 100 19.12 16.05 3.56
N ALA A 101 18.78 17.04 2.72
CA ALA A 101 17.92 18.15 3.14
C ALA A 101 16.52 17.67 3.58
N ARG A 102 15.90 16.75 2.80
CA ARG A 102 14.60 16.18 3.17
C ARG A 102 14.70 15.27 4.39
N ARG A 103 15.79 14.48 4.49
CA ARG A 103 16.01 13.61 5.64
C ARG A 103 16.03 14.36 6.98
N LYS A 104 16.54 15.59 7.00
CA LYS A 104 16.55 16.45 8.20
C LYS A 104 15.15 16.86 8.69
N PHE A 105 14.14 16.82 7.82
CA PHE A 105 12.75 17.14 8.19
C PHE A 105 11.98 15.95 8.73
N MET A 106 12.52 14.73 8.65
CA MET A 106 11.90 13.56 9.28
C MET A 106 11.82 13.77 10.79
N LYS A 107 10.67 13.44 11.34
CA LYS A 107 10.41 13.53 12.77
C LYS A 107 10.99 12.33 13.52
N ALA A 108 10.83 12.34 14.84
CA ALA A 108 11.17 11.16 15.63
C ALA A 108 10.34 9.93 15.17
N GLU A 109 10.92 8.74 15.23
CA GLU A 109 10.31 7.48 14.78
C GLU A 109 8.88 7.29 15.32
N ARG A 110 8.67 7.61 16.59
CA ARG A 110 7.33 7.55 17.21
C ARG A 110 6.31 8.46 16.53
N THR A 111 6.74 9.66 16.12
CA THR A 111 5.85 10.62 15.44
C THR A 111 5.50 10.12 14.04
N GLU A 112 6.49 9.66 13.28
CA GLU A 112 6.28 9.08 11.95
C GLU A 112 5.37 7.85 12.03
N PHE A 113 5.57 6.98 13.01
CA PHE A 113 4.72 5.84 13.21
C PHE A 113 3.27 6.21 13.54
N ASN A 114 3.04 7.25 14.35
CA ASN A 114 1.69 7.73 14.66
C ASN A 114 0.95 8.22 13.41
N HIS A 115 1.66 8.84 12.44
CA HIS A 115 1.07 9.21 11.16
C HIS A 115 0.68 7.99 10.33
N ILE A 116 1.55 6.96 10.31
CA ILE A 116 1.25 5.68 9.64
C ILE A 116 0.03 5.01 10.27
N ASP A 117 0.00 4.89 11.60
CA ASP A 117 -1.12 4.28 12.34
C ASP A 117 -2.44 5.01 12.06
N THR A 118 -2.41 6.34 12.06
CA THR A 118 -3.58 7.16 11.73
C THR A 118 -4.06 6.92 10.30
N LEU A 119 -3.15 6.84 9.34
CA LEU A 119 -3.49 6.56 7.94
C LEU A 119 -4.07 5.16 7.77
N VAL A 120 -3.45 4.16 8.41
CA VAL A 120 -3.93 2.77 8.38
C VAL A 120 -5.34 2.66 8.97
N LYS A 121 -5.64 3.35 10.07
CA LYS A 121 -6.98 3.41 10.66
C LYS A 121 -8.01 4.03 9.71
N ARG A 122 -7.65 5.10 9.01
CA ARG A 122 -8.53 5.72 8.00
C ARG A 122 -8.82 4.79 6.84
N ILE A 123 -7.81 4.11 6.31
CA ILE A 123 -7.97 3.09 5.26
C ILE A 123 -8.86 1.96 5.76
N ALA A 124 -8.64 1.50 6.99
CA ALA A 124 -9.43 0.44 7.59
C ALA A 124 -10.91 0.79 7.76
N LEU A 125 -11.24 2.05 8.00
CA LEU A 125 -12.63 2.53 8.09
C LEU A 125 -13.26 2.73 6.72
N SER A 126 -12.49 3.21 5.73
CA SER A 126 -13.01 3.44 4.37
C SER A 126 -13.16 2.18 3.54
N THR A 127 -12.44 1.12 3.88
CA THR A 127 -12.44 -0.16 3.14
C THR A 127 -12.52 -1.32 4.13
N PRO A 128 -13.70 -1.58 4.69
CA PRO A 128 -13.87 -2.59 5.74
C PRO A 128 -13.58 -4.03 5.25
N GLN A 129 -13.74 -4.32 3.97
CA GLN A 129 -13.44 -5.63 3.36
C GLN A 129 -11.94 -5.95 3.34
N LEU A 130 -11.08 -4.96 3.58
CA LEU A 130 -9.63 -5.16 3.60
C LEU A 130 -9.18 -5.66 4.98
N GLY A 131 -8.56 -6.83 5.05
CA GLY A 131 -7.81 -7.29 6.22
C GLY A 131 -6.47 -6.55 6.33
N ILE A 132 -6.13 -6.00 7.51
CA ILE A 132 -4.91 -5.23 7.70
C ILE A 132 -4.15 -5.72 8.92
N THR A 133 -2.85 -5.95 8.77
CA THR A 133 -1.94 -6.17 9.90
C THR A 133 -0.86 -5.10 9.87
N LEU A 134 -0.81 -4.25 10.88
CA LEU A 134 0.24 -3.25 11.08
C LEU A 134 1.28 -3.78 12.06
N ARG A 135 2.54 -3.70 11.67
CA ARG A 135 3.67 -4.05 12.53
C ARG A 135 4.58 -2.84 12.74
N ASN A 136 5.16 -2.75 13.92
CA ASN A 136 6.22 -1.79 14.23
C ASN A 136 7.38 -2.53 14.90
N ASN A 137 8.58 -2.41 14.34
CA ASN A 137 9.78 -3.10 14.84
C ASN A 137 9.53 -4.60 15.08
N GLY A 138 8.89 -5.28 14.11
CA GLY A 138 8.57 -6.70 14.16
C GLY A 138 7.35 -7.08 15.02
N LYS A 139 6.88 -6.20 15.91
CA LYS A 139 5.71 -6.45 16.77
C LYS A 139 4.42 -6.08 16.06
N VAL A 140 3.39 -6.92 16.18
CA VAL A 140 2.04 -6.61 15.71
C VAL A 140 1.44 -5.52 16.61
N VAL A 141 1.11 -4.37 16.02
CA VAL A 141 0.45 -3.26 16.71
C VAL A 141 -1.05 -3.29 16.49
N SER A 142 -1.48 -3.67 15.31
CA SER A 142 -2.90 -3.78 14.96
C SER A 142 -3.13 -4.95 14.02
N MET A 143 -4.21 -5.69 14.23
CA MET A 143 -4.68 -6.74 13.34
C MET A 143 -6.19 -6.60 13.17
N LEU A 144 -6.60 -6.21 11.98
CA LEU A 144 -7.99 -5.99 11.61
C LEU A 144 -8.38 -7.04 10.56
N ARG A 145 -9.36 -7.87 10.87
CA ARG A 145 -9.88 -8.85 9.92
C ARG A 145 -10.78 -8.15 8.91
N ALA A 146 -10.88 -8.68 7.70
CA ALA A 146 -11.90 -8.24 6.74
C ALA A 146 -13.30 -8.30 7.40
N ALA A 147 -14.14 -7.33 7.07
CA ALA A 147 -15.49 -7.19 7.59
C ALA A 147 -16.46 -7.00 6.42
N ASP A 148 -17.18 -8.05 6.08
CA ASP A 148 -18.15 -8.05 4.97
C ASP A 148 -19.59 -7.90 5.45
N ARG A 149 -19.84 -8.23 6.73
CA ARG A 149 -21.16 -8.14 7.35
C ARG A 149 -21.24 -6.94 8.29
N ARG A 150 -22.44 -6.39 8.44
CA ARG A 150 -22.71 -5.25 9.32
C ARG A 150 -22.13 -5.42 10.73
N GLU A 151 -22.37 -6.55 11.36
CA GLU A 151 -21.88 -6.83 12.72
C GLU A 151 -20.34 -6.81 12.81
N GLU A 152 -19.66 -7.25 11.75
CA GLU A 152 -18.19 -7.23 11.65
C GLU A 152 -17.68 -5.81 11.45
N MET A 153 -18.39 -5.00 10.64
CA MET A 153 -18.09 -3.57 10.45
C MET A 153 -18.27 -2.80 11.76
N GLU A 154 -19.36 -3.02 12.49
CA GLU A 154 -19.60 -2.39 13.79
C GLU A 154 -18.50 -2.75 14.80
N LYS A 155 -18.09 -4.02 14.89
CA LYS A 155 -16.95 -4.45 15.72
C LYS A 155 -15.64 -3.76 15.31
N ARG A 156 -15.41 -3.61 14.01
CA ARG A 156 -14.24 -2.92 13.49
C ARG A 156 -14.23 -1.45 13.87
N VAL A 157 -15.37 -0.74 13.69
CA VAL A 157 -15.52 0.66 14.09
C VAL A 157 -15.32 0.80 15.61
N ALA A 158 -15.92 -0.07 16.40
CA ALA A 158 -15.76 -0.08 17.85
C ALA A 158 -14.30 -0.25 18.28
N SER A 159 -13.55 -1.13 17.60
CA SER A 159 -12.13 -1.36 17.89
C SER A 159 -11.22 -0.17 17.52
N LEU A 160 -11.62 0.64 16.54
CA LEU A 160 -10.84 1.77 16.04
C LEU A 160 -11.20 3.11 16.70
N CYS A 161 -12.49 3.33 16.96
CA CYS A 161 -13.03 4.58 17.48
C CYS A 161 -13.33 4.51 18.99
N GLY A 162 -13.40 3.32 19.55
CA GLY A 162 -13.70 3.08 20.96
C GLY A 162 -15.20 2.94 21.27
N PRO A 163 -15.53 2.39 22.47
CA PRO A 163 -16.92 2.12 22.85
C PRO A 163 -17.78 3.37 23.00
N ALA A 164 -17.21 4.47 23.52
CA ALA A 164 -17.95 5.72 23.68
C ALA A 164 -18.45 6.30 22.34
N PHE A 165 -17.73 6.07 21.23
CA PHE A 165 -18.20 6.44 19.90
C PHE A 165 -19.44 5.62 19.51
N MET A 166 -19.41 4.31 19.77
CA MET A 166 -20.52 3.40 19.41
C MET A 166 -21.82 3.70 20.16
N GLU A 167 -21.73 4.19 21.38
CA GLU A 167 -22.91 4.57 22.20
C GLU A 167 -23.64 5.79 21.64
N GLN A 168 -22.96 6.61 20.81
CA GLN A 168 -23.49 7.88 20.31
C GLN A 168 -23.58 7.92 18.77
N CYS A 169 -23.34 6.80 18.09
CA CYS A 169 -23.38 6.75 16.63
C CYS A 169 -24.72 6.21 16.11
N LEU A 170 -25.13 6.68 14.94
CA LEU A 170 -26.23 6.14 14.17
C LEU A 170 -25.67 5.45 12.93
N TYR A 171 -26.19 4.28 12.64
CA TYR A 171 -25.89 3.59 11.40
C TYR A 171 -26.94 3.97 10.34
N ILE A 172 -26.47 4.53 9.23
CA ILE A 172 -27.29 4.87 8.07
C ILE A 172 -26.74 4.06 6.89
N ASP A 173 -27.59 3.21 6.32
CA ASP A 173 -27.31 2.46 5.09
C ASP A 173 -28.26 2.98 4.02
N HIS A 174 -27.72 3.52 2.96
CA HIS A 174 -28.48 3.99 1.79
C HIS A 174 -28.05 3.11 0.62
N ALA A 175 -28.93 2.19 0.22
CA ALA A 175 -28.79 1.35 -0.95
C ALA A 175 -29.04 2.16 -2.25
#